data_ccfa6446061d053fd439938f857b8c3f
#
_entry.id   ccfa6446061d053fd439938f857b8c3f
#
_cell.length_a   1.000
_cell.length_b   1.000
_cell.length_c   1.000
_cell.angle_alpha   90.00
_cell.angle_beta   90.00
_cell.angle_gamma   90.00
#
_symmetry.space_group_name_H-M   'P 1'
#
loop_
_entity.id
_entity.type
_entity.pdbx_description
1 polymer ?
#
loop_
_entity_poly.entity_id
_entity_poly.type
_entity_poly.pdbx_seq_one_letter_code
_entity_poly.pdbx_strand_id
1 'polypeptide(L)'
;MYKVYPQKRYNETLALLKKFAQPTDKILDLGIKNPFTDVMLENGFDVKNTNGDDLDYYYKDLQNYDANFVTALEILEHLVNPMEVLRNLPGDKLL
;
A
#
# COMPACT_ATOMS: atom_id res chain seq x y z
N MET A 1 1.56 -18.97 12.10
CA MET A 1 2.27 -18.58 10.92
C MET A 1 1.51 -18.95 9.65
N TYR A 2 1.72 -18.22 8.65
CA TYR A 2 0.99 -18.40 7.42
C TYR A 2 1.74 -19.23 6.43
N LYS A 3 1.41 -20.49 6.37
CA LYS A 3 1.84 -21.33 5.26
C LYS A 3 1.03 -21.04 4.04
N VAL A 4 -0.23 -20.73 4.27
CA VAL A 4 -1.14 -20.44 3.18
C VAL A 4 -1.22 -18.93 3.07
N TYR A 5 -0.76 -18.41 1.95
CA TYR A 5 -0.98 -17.01 1.66
C TYR A 5 -2.46 -16.75 1.59
N PRO A 6 -2.89 -15.56 1.95
CA PRO A 6 -4.28 -15.19 1.80
C PRO A 6 -4.59 -14.92 0.32
N GLN A 7 -4.46 -15.97 -0.48
CA GLN A 7 -4.58 -15.85 -1.93
C GLN A 7 -5.94 -15.31 -2.35
N LYS A 8 -6.99 -15.76 -1.65
CA LYS A 8 -8.32 -15.26 -1.91
C LYS A 8 -8.40 -13.75 -1.67
N ARG A 9 -7.80 -13.30 -0.55
CA ARG A 9 -7.80 -11.88 -0.22
C ARG A 9 -6.96 -11.09 -1.21
N TYR A 10 -5.85 -11.63 -1.66
CA TYR A 10 -5.04 -10.98 -2.69
C TYR A 10 -5.82 -10.85 -3.98
N ASN A 11 -6.52 -11.89 -4.39
CA ASN A 11 -7.31 -11.87 -5.61
C ASN A 11 -8.44 -10.85 -5.51
N GLU A 12 -9.12 -10.79 -4.38
CA GLU A 12 -10.20 -9.83 -4.15
C GLU A 12 -9.67 -8.40 -4.14
N THR A 13 -8.54 -8.18 -3.48
CA THR A 13 -7.93 -6.85 -3.42
C THR A 13 -7.43 -6.42 -4.78
N LEU A 14 -6.83 -7.34 -5.52
CA LEU A 14 -6.38 -7.04 -6.88
C LEU A 14 -7.55 -6.67 -7.79
N ALA A 15 -8.68 -7.36 -7.65
CA ALA A 15 -9.89 -7.04 -8.42
C ALA A 15 -10.39 -5.64 -8.11
N LEU A 16 -10.38 -5.26 -6.83
CA LEU A 16 -10.76 -3.91 -6.42
C LEU A 16 -9.78 -2.87 -6.97
N LEU A 17 -8.50 -3.18 -6.91
CA LEU A 17 -7.47 -2.28 -7.41
C LEU A 17 -7.64 -2.04 -8.90
N LYS A 18 -7.87 -3.10 -9.67
CA LYS A 18 -8.11 -2.99 -11.11
C LYS A 18 -9.34 -2.17 -11.43
N LYS A 19 -10.34 -2.19 -10.54
CA LYS A 19 -11.58 -1.45 -10.72
C LYS A 19 -11.38 0.05 -10.48
N PHE A 20 -10.58 0.42 -9.48
CA PHE A 20 -10.48 1.80 -9.02
C PHE A 20 -9.20 2.51 -9.43
N ALA A 21 -8.11 1.79 -9.65
CA ALA A 21 -6.86 2.40 -10.06
C ALA A 21 -6.80 2.55 -11.57
N GLN A 22 -6.28 3.67 -12.02
CA GLN A 22 -6.01 3.89 -13.44
C GLN A 22 -4.65 3.30 -13.80
N PRO A 23 -4.42 2.92 -15.06
CA PRO A 23 -3.11 2.41 -15.48
C PRO A 23 -1.96 3.39 -15.23
N THR A 24 -2.28 4.68 -15.18
CA THR A 24 -1.29 5.74 -14.95
C THR A 24 -1.09 6.06 -13.47
N ASP A 25 -1.86 5.46 -12.59
CA ASP A 25 -1.71 5.72 -11.15
C ASP A 25 -0.38 5.20 -10.63
N LYS A 26 0.24 5.98 -9.79
CA LYS A 26 1.43 5.59 -9.05
C LYS A 26 0.99 5.14 -7.67
N ILE A 27 1.32 3.92 -7.32
CA ILE A 27 0.87 3.29 -6.09
C ILE A 27 2.00 3.30 -5.07
N LEU A 28 1.68 3.73 -3.87
CA LEU A 28 2.54 3.57 -2.69
C LEU A 28 1.93 2.50 -1.82
N ASP A 29 2.65 1.39 -1.66
CA ASP A 29 2.26 0.31 -0.78
C ASP A 29 2.98 0.51 0.56
N LEU A 30 2.22 0.78 1.61
CA LEU A 30 2.79 1.05 2.93
C LEU A 30 3.44 -0.20 3.50
N GLY A 31 4.67 -0.04 3.97
CA GLY A 31 5.46 -1.14 4.49
C GLY A 31 6.52 -1.61 3.50
N ILE A 32 7.30 -2.59 3.92
CA ILE A 32 8.34 -3.15 3.07
C ILE A 32 7.71 -4.00 1.97
N LYS A 33 8.51 -4.26 0.93
CA LYS A 33 8.07 -5.11 -0.16
C LYS A 33 7.58 -6.46 0.36
N ASN A 34 6.46 -6.92 -0.16
CA ASN A 34 5.79 -8.12 0.29
C ASN A 34 5.20 -8.86 -0.92
N PRO A 35 4.64 -10.07 -0.73
CA PRO A 35 4.11 -10.84 -1.87
C PRO A 35 3.04 -10.11 -2.67
N PHE A 36 2.23 -9.27 -2.04
CA PHE A 36 1.22 -8.53 -2.79
C PHE A 36 1.84 -7.44 -3.66
N THR A 37 2.97 -6.88 -3.25
CA THR A 37 3.72 -5.95 -4.09
C THR A 37 4.06 -6.62 -5.42
N ASP A 38 4.55 -7.85 -5.38
CA ASP A 38 4.89 -8.59 -6.59
C ASP A 38 3.65 -8.87 -7.44
N VAL A 39 2.52 -9.18 -6.81
CA VAL A 39 1.26 -9.39 -7.53
C VAL A 39 0.88 -8.13 -8.30
N MET A 40 0.97 -6.97 -7.65
CA MET A 40 0.66 -5.70 -8.31
C MET A 40 1.60 -5.41 -9.47
N LEU A 41 2.90 -5.61 -9.27
CA LEU A 41 3.89 -5.38 -10.33
C LEU A 41 3.67 -6.29 -11.52
N GLU A 42 3.37 -7.56 -11.27
CA GLU A 42 3.11 -8.53 -12.33
C GLU A 42 1.86 -8.18 -13.14
N ASN A 43 0.94 -7.44 -12.55
CA ASN A 43 -0.28 -7.00 -13.21
C ASN A 43 -0.14 -5.62 -13.83
N GLY A 44 1.06 -5.09 -13.94
CA GLY A 44 1.34 -3.87 -14.68
C GLY A 44 1.19 -2.58 -13.91
N PHE A 45 1.03 -2.64 -12.59
CA PHE A 45 0.94 -1.43 -11.77
C PHE A 45 2.32 -0.88 -11.45
N ASP A 46 2.40 0.44 -11.33
CA ASP A 46 3.61 1.15 -10.90
C ASP A 46 3.56 1.28 -9.38
N VAL A 47 4.34 0.48 -8.68
CA VAL A 47 4.26 0.35 -7.22
C VAL A 47 5.60 0.63 -6.58
N LYS A 48 5.60 1.44 -5.54
CA LYS A 48 6.73 1.61 -4.63
C LYS A 48 6.31 1.25 -3.23
N ASN A 49 7.24 0.75 -2.44
CA ASN A 49 7.03 0.52 -1.01
C ASN A 49 7.73 1.61 -0.20
N THR A 50 7.26 1.83 1.02
CA THR A 50 8.03 2.60 1.97
C THR A 50 9.27 1.78 2.36
N ASN A 51 10.29 2.44 2.92
CA ASN A 51 11.59 1.80 3.11
C ASN A 51 11.70 0.99 4.41
N GLY A 52 10.58 0.56 4.97
CA GLY A 52 10.62 -0.15 6.25
C GLY A 52 10.82 0.77 7.44
N ASP A 53 10.78 2.07 7.22
CA ASP A 53 10.85 3.05 8.29
C ASP A 53 9.64 2.91 9.21
N ASP A 54 9.81 3.28 10.46
CA ASP A 54 8.73 3.29 11.43
C ASP A 54 7.72 4.39 11.06
N LEU A 55 6.59 4.00 10.52
CA LEU A 55 5.57 4.94 10.07
C LEU A 55 4.92 5.71 11.23
N ASP A 56 4.96 5.16 12.45
CA ASP A 56 4.50 5.89 13.62
C ASP A 56 5.38 7.11 13.93
N TYR A 57 6.59 7.11 13.41
CA TYR A 57 7.55 8.19 13.60
C TYR A 57 7.72 9.04 12.33
N TYR A 58 7.78 8.38 11.17
CA TYR A 58 8.10 9.05 9.91
C TYR A 58 6.88 9.34 9.05
N TYR A 59 5.68 9.38 9.65
CA TYR A 59 4.43 9.57 8.88
C TYR A 59 4.42 10.85 8.04
N LYS A 60 5.12 11.88 8.46
CA LYS A 60 5.15 13.14 7.70
C LYS A 60 5.88 13.01 6.37
N ASP A 61 6.80 12.07 6.27
CA ASP A 61 7.57 11.87 5.04
C ASP A 61 6.74 11.21 3.94
N LEU A 62 5.59 10.67 4.27
CA LEU A 62 4.70 10.04 3.29
C LEU A 62 4.26 11.04 2.22
N GLN A 63 4.10 12.29 2.56
CA GLN A 63 3.70 13.33 1.60
C GLN A 63 4.75 13.59 0.52
N ASN A 64 5.97 13.18 0.75
CA ASN A 64 7.07 13.38 -0.20
C ASN A 64 7.11 12.30 -1.29
N TYR A 65 6.33 11.23 -1.16
CA TYR A 65 6.26 10.21 -2.19
C TYR A 65 5.41 10.71 -3.35
N ASP A 66 5.90 10.47 -4.55
CA ASP A 66 5.16 10.76 -5.78
C ASP A 66 4.20 9.59 -6.04
N ALA A 67 3.04 9.66 -5.42
CA ALA A 67 2.03 8.63 -5.55
C ALA A 67 0.65 9.25 -5.42
N ASN A 68 -0.32 8.66 -6.10
CA ASN A 68 -1.70 9.14 -6.06
C ASN A 68 -2.70 8.05 -5.64
N PHE A 69 -2.20 6.86 -5.39
CA PHE A 69 -2.99 5.76 -4.85
C PHE A 69 -2.18 5.05 -3.78
N VAL A 70 -2.78 4.76 -2.65
CA VAL A 70 -2.08 4.12 -1.53
C VAL A 70 -2.75 2.79 -1.22
N THR A 71 -1.94 1.77 -1.01
CA THR A 71 -2.40 0.49 -0.50
C THR A 71 -1.82 0.28 0.90
N ALA A 72 -2.61 -0.24 1.80
CA ALA A 72 -2.22 -0.39 3.20
C ALA A 72 -2.71 -1.73 3.77
N LEU A 73 -2.40 -2.79 3.05
CA LEU A 73 -2.81 -4.12 3.46
C LEU A 73 -2.04 -4.56 4.70
N GLU A 74 -2.77 -4.83 5.78
CA GLU A 74 -2.21 -5.40 7.00
C GLU A 74 -1.21 -4.52 7.75
N ILE A 75 -0.97 -3.29 7.30
CA ILE A 75 -0.01 -2.43 8.00
C ILE A 75 -0.67 -1.58 9.08
N LEU A 76 -1.86 -1.07 8.82
CA LEU A 76 -2.51 -0.12 9.74
C LEU A 76 -2.78 -0.71 11.12
N GLU A 77 -3.09 -1.99 11.18
CA GLU A 77 -3.36 -2.66 12.45
C GLU A 77 -2.12 -2.79 13.34
N HIS A 78 -0.94 -2.65 12.76
CA HIS A 78 0.33 -2.73 13.49
C HIS A 78 0.86 -1.38 13.92
N LEU A 79 0.17 -0.31 13.55
CA LEU A 79 0.61 1.05 13.88
C LEU A 79 0.02 1.49 15.21
N VAL A 80 0.83 2.19 16.00
CA VAL A 80 0.38 2.83 17.24
C VAL A 80 -0.46 4.05 16.91
N ASN A 81 -0.12 4.76 15.82
CA ASN A 81 -0.74 6.02 15.46
C ASN A 81 -1.22 6.01 14.02
N PRO A 82 -2.18 5.13 13.66
CA PRO A 82 -2.62 5.01 12.27
C PRO A 82 -3.29 6.26 11.73
N MET A 83 -3.94 7.04 12.59
CA MET A 83 -4.63 8.25 12.14
C MET A 83 -3.66 9.29 11.59
N GLU A 84 -2.49 9.44 12.20
CA GLU A 84 -1.49 10.35 11.70
C GLU A 84 -0.92 9.88 10.37
N VAL A 85 -0.73 8.59 10.21
CA VAL A 85 -0.32 8.02 8.93
C VAL A 85 -1.37 8.34 7.86
N LEU A 86 -2.64 8.09 8.15
CA LEU A 86 -3.73 8.35 7.21
C LEU A 86 -3.83 9.82 6.81
N ARG A 87 -3.58 10.73 7.74
CA ARG A 87 -3.63 12.17 7.47
C ARG A 87 -2.51 12.65 6.55
N ASN A 88 -1.43 11.90 6.47
CA ASN A 88 -0.23 12.32 5.73
C ASN A 88 -0.01 11.51 4.45
N LEU A 89 -1.00 10.77 3.99
CA LEU A 89 -0.88 9.99 2.76
C LEU A 89 -0.76 10.87 1.53
N PRO A 90 0.06 10.48 0.57
CA PRO A 90 0.07 11.16 -0.72
C PRO A 90 -1.18 10.79 -1.51
N GLY A 91 -1.66 11.71 -2.35
CA GLY A 91 -2.83 11.45 -3.17
C GLY A 91 -4.13 11.40 -2.39
N ASP A 92 -5.17 10.90 -3.02
CA ASP A 92 -6.52 10.93 -2.47
C ASP A 92 -7.24 9.57 -2.50
N LYS A 93 -6.54 8.51 -2.89
CA LYS A 93 -7.12 7.17 -2.98
C LYS A 93 -6.39 6.23 -2.03
N LEU A 94 -7.17 5.44 -1.30
CA LEU A 94 -6.65 4.46 -0.36
C LEU A 94 -7.41 3.14 -0.52
N LEU A 95 -6.66 2.07 -0.52
CA LEU A 95 -7.21 0.73 -0.52
C LEU A 95 -6.63 -0.11 0.61
#